data_8fcf1b31026d81c9edefe2c729481518
#
_entry.id   8fcf1b31026d81c9edefe2c729481518
#
_cell.length_a   1.000
_cell.length_b   1.000
_cell.length_c   1.000
_cell.angle_alpha   90.00
_cell.angle_beta   90.00
_cell.angle_gamma   90.00
#
_symmetry.space_group_name_H-M   'P 1'
#
loop_
_entity.id
_entity.type
_entity.pdbx_description
1 polymer ?
#
loop_
_entity_poly.entity_id
_entity_poly.type
_entity_poly.pdbx_seq_one_letter_code
_entity_poly.pdbx_strand_id
1 'polypeptide(L)'
;MSNDPQTWVPESCTLPSAQQPLRLAEFDDLFATALLQQERLSPTALRWRLDPAAEATTRDLTARESSCCSFFSFTIAADAGALRLDVQVPAAHVAVLDALALRAAARMTA
;
A
#
# COMPACT_ATOMS: atom_id res chain seq x y z
N MET A 1 -0.94 -22.50 -12.61
CA MET A 1 -1.12 -21.56 -11.52
C MET A 1 0.06 -20.60 -11.50
N SER A 2 -0.24 -19.34 -11.35
CA SER A 2 0.80 -18.33 -11.36
C SER A 2 1.41 -18.17 -9.96
N ASN A 3 2.75 -18.29 -9.89
CA ASN A 3 3.50 -17.96 -8.70
C ASN A 3 4.45 -16.81 -8.97
N ASP A 4 4.04 -15.95 -9.88
CA ASP A 4 4.80 -14.76 -10.19
C ASP A 4 4.98 -13.95 -8.90
N PRO A 5 6.20 -13.55 -8.54
CA PRO A 5 6.44 -12.76 -7.33
C PRO A 5 5.71 -11.43 -7.31
N GLN A 6 5.20 -10.98 -8.46
CA GLN A 6 4.42 -9.76 -8.53
C GLN A 6 2.93 -9.99 -8.25
N THR A 7 2.48 -11.22 -8.17
CA THR A 7 1.08 -11.54 -7.92
C THR A 7 0.78 -11.68 -6.44
N TRP A 8 1.07 -10.63 -5.68
CA TRP A 8 0.61 -10.52 -4.31
C TRP A 8 -0.89 -10.20 -4.26
N VAL A 9 -1.46 -9.81 -5.39
CA VAL A 9 -2.84 -9.36 -5.51
C VAL A 9 -3.77 -10.57 -5.59
N PRO A 10 -4.75 -10.70 -4.69
CA PRO A 10 -5.69 -11.82 -4.73
C PRO A 10 -6.65 -11.74 -5.91
N GLU A 11 -7.32 -12.86 -6.21
CA GLU A 11 -8.25 -12.96 -7.33
C GLU A 11 -9.40 -11.95 -7.24
N SER A 12 -9.75 -11.51 -6.04
CA SER A 12 -10.80 -10.51 -5.86
C SER A 12 -10.44 -9.13 -6.39
N CYS A 13 -9.18 -8.89 -6.70
CA CYS A 13 -8.76 -7.64 -7.29
C CYS A 13 -9.08 -7.64 -8.80
N THR A 14 -9.72 -6.58 -9.27
CA THR A 14 -10.15 -6.47 -10.66
C THR A 14 -9.11 -5.84 -11.57
N LEU A 15 -7.94 -5.48 -11.03
CA LEU A 15 -6.88 -4.86 -11.83
C LEU A 15 -6.36 -5.85 -12.87
N PRO A 16 -6.32 -5.47 -14.17
CA PRO A 16 -5.78 -6.35 -15.21
C PRO A 16 -4.34 -6.75 -14.90
N SER A 17 -3.99 -7.99 -15.24
CA SER A 17 -2.66 -8.54 -14.95
C SER A 17 -1.53 -7.67 -15.50
N ALA A 18 -1.72 -7.08 -16.68
CA ALA A 18 -0.71 -6.23 -17.30
C ALA A 18 -0.44 -4.96 -16.50
N GLN A 19 -1.41 -4.51 -15.68
CA GLN A 19 -1.27 -3.29 -14.87
C GLN A 19 -0.77 -3.56 -13.46
N GLN A 20 -0.76 -4.81 -13.01
CA GLN A 20 -0.33 -5.13 -11.65
C GLN A 20 1.12 -4.74 -11.38
N PRO A 21 2.08 -5.04 -12.27
CA PRO A 21 3.46 -4.59 -12.04
C PRO A 21 3.60 -3.07 -12.00
N LEU A 22 2.83 -2.36 -12.82
CA LEU A 22 2.85 -0.89 -12.84
C LEU A 22 2.32 -0.33 -11.52
N ARG A 23 1.26 -0.94 -10.97
CA ARG A 23 0.70 -0.52 -9.70
C ARG A 23 1.70 -0.75 -8.56
N LEU A 24 2.38 -1.88 -8.56
CA LEU A 24 3.42 -2.16 -7.57
C LEU A 24 4.55 -1.14 -7.67
N ALA A 25 4.94 -0.77 -8.88
CA ALA A 25 5.98 0.24 -9.09
C ALA A 25 5.55 1.60 -8.56
N GLU A 26 4.27 1.97 -8.70
CA GLU A 26 3.75 3.22 -8.16
C GLU A 26 3.84 3.24 -6.63
N PHE A 27 3.50 2.14 -5.96
CA PHE A 27 3.67 2.04 -4.51
C PHE A 27 5.14 2.10 -4.12
N ASP A 28 6.01 1.40 -4.83
CA ASP A 28 7.44 1.43 -4.56
C ASP A 28 8.01 2.85 -4.68
N ASP A 29 7.59 3.60 -5.70
CA ASP A 29 8.02 4.99 -5.88
C ASP A 29 7.54 5.86 -4.73
N LEU A 30 6.30 5.68 -4.29
CA LEU A 30 5.77 6.41 -3.15
C LEU A 30 6.59 6.12 -1.89
N PHE A 31 6.90 4.87 -1.63
CA PHE A 31 7.71 4.49 -0.48
C PHE A 31 9.11 5.09 -0.57
N ALA A 32 9.75 5.01 -1.73
CA ALA A 32 11.11 5.48 -1.90
C ALA A 32 11.22 7.00 -1.75
N THR A 33 10.20 7.75 -2.16
CA THR A 33 10.26 9.21 -2.20
C THR A 33 9.63 9.87 -1.00
N ALA A 34 8.68 9.23 -0.32
CA ALA A 34 7.86 9.89 0.68
C ALA A 34 7.71 9.16 2.01
N LEU A 35 8.03 7.87 2.09
CA LEU A 35 7.81 7.11 3.31
C LEU A 35 8.80 7.51 4.40
N LEU A 36 8.27 7.99 5.53
CA LEU A 36 9.06 8.43 6.67
C LEU A 36 9.11 7.39 7.78
N GLN A 37 8.00 6.68 7.99
CA GLN A 37 7.89 5.71 9.07
C GLN A 37 6.83 4.67 8.75
N GLN A 38 7.03 3.45 9.23
CA GLN A 38 6.05 2.38 9.11
C GLN A 38 5.85 1.75 10.49
N GLU A 39 4.57 1.49 10.82
CA GLU A 39 4.21 0.86 12.07
C GLU A 39 3.13 -0.19 11.82
N ARG A 40 3.35 -1.42 12.31
CA ARG A 40 2.31 -2.45 12.24
C ARG A 40 1.42 -2.30 13.45
N LEU A 41 0.14 -1.99 13.23
CA LEU A 41 -0.82 -1.78 14.31
C LEU A 41 -1.43 -3.09 14.78
N SER A 42 -1.68 -4.01 13.85
CA SER A 42 -2.25 -5.32 14.12
C SER A 42 -1.99 -6.22 12.92
N PRO A 43 -2.32 -7.53 12.98
CA PRO A 43 -2.17 -8.39 11.80
C PRO A 43 -2.92 -7.87 10.57
N THR A 44 -4.01 -7.12 10.76
CA THR A 44 -4.83 -6.61 9.68
C THR A 44 -4.70 -5.10 9.45
N ALA A 45 -3.81 -4.40 10.16
CA ALA A 45 -3.71 -2.96 10.07
C ALA A 45 -2.25 -2.50 10.04
N LEU A 46 -1.95 -1.56 9.14
CA LEU A 46 -0.62 -1.02 8.94
C LEU A 46 -0.74 0.50 8.84
N ARG A 47 0.21 1.21 9.44
CA ARG A 47 0.26 2.68 9.39
C ARG A 47 1.55 3.13 8.75
N TRP A 48 1.42 4.00 7.76
CA TRP A 48 2.55 4.70 7.15
C TRP A 48 2.46 6.18 7.46
N ARG A 49 3.60 6.79 7.76
CA ARG A 49 3.74 8.24 7.82
C ARG A 49 4.54 8.66 6.61
N LEU A 50 4.00 9.62 5.88
CA LEU A 50 4.53 10.05 4.60
C LEU A 50 4.80 11.55 4.62
N ASP A 51 5.66 12.01 3.71
CA ASP A 51 5.88 13.42 3.50
C ASP A 51 4.55 14.07 3.06
N PRO A 52 4.13 15.17 3.70
CA PRO A 52 2.88 15.85 3.33
C PRO A 52 2.82 16.27 1.86
N ALA A 53 3.96 16.50 1.23
CA ALA A 53 4.02 16.87 -0.18
C ALA A 53 3.50 15.75 -1.09
N ALA A 54 3.41 14.50 -0.59
CA ALA A 54 2.90 13.37 -1.36
C ALA A 54 1.39 13.18 -1.24
N GLU A 55 0.66 14.12 -0.63
CA GLU A 55 -0.77 13.92 -0.37
C GLU A 55 -1.57 13.66 -1.63
N ALA A 56 -1.37 14.46 -2.68
CA ALA A 56 -2.13 14.30 -3.92
C ALA A 56 -1.87 12.94 -4.56
N THR A 57 -0.60 12.52 -4.61
CA THR A 57 -0.22 11.21 -5.16
C THR A 57 -0.80 10.08 -4.32
N THR A 58 -0.74 10.21 -3.00
CA THR A 58 -1.27 9.19 -2.09
C THR A 58 -2.77 9.03 -2.25
N ARG A 59 -3.51 10.15 -2.31
CA ARG A 59 -4.96 10.11 -2.49
C ARG A 59 -5.35 9.47 -3.82
N ASP A 60 -4.63 9.82 -4.89
CA ASP A 60 -4.90 9.25 -6.20
C ASP A 60 -4.61 7.74 -6.23
N LEU A 61 -3.47 7.34 -5.71
CA LEU A 61 -3.07 5.94 -5.73
C LEU A 61 -4.01 5.07 -4.89
N THR A 62 -4.37 5.52 -3.68
CA THR A 62 -5.28 4.77 -2.82
C THR A 62 -6.69 4.70 -3.39
N ALA A 63 -7.16 5.78 -4.03
CA ALA A 63 -8.48 5.77 -4.67
C ALA A 63 -8.53 4.77 -5.82
N ARG A 64 -7.48 4.73 -6.64
CA ARG A 64 -7.40 3.75 -7.74
C ARG A 64 -7.32 2.33 -7.19
N GLU A 65 -6.56 2.11 -6.14
CA GLU A 65 -6.43 0.79 -5.53
C GLU A 65 -7.74 0.33 -4.92
N SER A 66 -8.47 1.21 -4.24
CA SER A 66 -9.77 0.88 -3.66
C SER A 66 -10.79 0.50 -4.72
N SER A 67 -10.71 1.12 -5.89
CA SER A 67 -11.60 0.78 -7.00
C SER A 67 -11.32 -0.61 -7.57
N CYS A 68 -10.06 -1.02 -7.58
CA CYS A 68 -9.64 -2.29 -8.16
C CYS A 68 -9.65 -3.42 -7.14
N CYS A 69 -9.28 -3.14 -5.90
CA CYS A 69 -9.12 -4.13 -4.84
C CYS A 69 -9.94 -3.69 -3.63
N SER A 70 -11.21 -4.01 -3.65
CA SER A 70 -12.19 -3.51 -2.70
C SER A 70 -11.98 -3.99 -1.26
N PHE A 71 -11.10 -4.98 -1.03
CA PHE A 71 -10.80 -5.44 0.32
C PHE A 71 -9.90 -4.48 1.10
N PHE A 72 -9.23 -3.54 0.42
CA PHE A 72 -8.45 -2.52 1.11
C PHE A 72 -9.33 -1.43 1.69
N SER A 73 -8.98 -0.99 2.90
CA SER A 73 -9.58 0.17 3.53
C SER A 73 -8.47 1.15 3.85
N PHE A 74 -8.49 2.32 3.22
CA PHE A 74 -7.48 3.35 3.41
C PHE A 74 -8.07 4.54 4.14
N THR A 75 -7.34 5.07 5.14
CA THR A 75 -7.70 6.29 5.86
C THR A 75 -6.53 7.24 5.81
N ILE A 76 -6.75 8.44 5.31
CA ILE A 76 -5.70 9.46 5.16
C ILE A 76 -6.01 10.64 6.09
N ALA A 77 -5.02 11.05 6.88
CA ALA A 77 -5.17 12.18 7.79
C ALA A 77 -3.85 12.91 7.98
N ALA A 78 -3.91 14.20 8.29
CA ALA A 78 -2.75 14.95 8.71
C ALA A 78 -2.41 14.60 10.15
N ASP A 79 -1.12 14.46 10.47
CA ASP A 79 -0.70 14.04 11.81
C ASP A 79 0.70 14.57 12.13
N ALA A 80 0.77 15.57 12.99
CA ALA A 80 2.03 16.11 13.51
C ALA A 80 3.04 16.48 12.40
N GLY A 81 2.56 17.14 11.36
CA GLY A 81 3.41 17.58 10.26
C GLY A 81 3.71 16.51 9.23
N ALA A 82 3.10 15.35 9.34
CA ALA A 82 3.21 14.26 8.37
C ALA A 82 1.83 13.91 7.83
N LEU A 83 1.81 13.15 6.74
CA LEU A 83 0.59 12.56 6.21
C LEU A 83 0.50 11.13 6.75
N ARG A 84 -0.59 10.82 7.45
CA ARG A 84 -0.81 9.47 7.97
C ARG A 84 -1.70 8.69 7.03
N LEU A 85 -1.26 7.51 6.62
CA LEU A 85 -2.04 6.60 5.81
C LEU A 85 -2.19 5.29 6.57
N ASP A 86 -3.43 4.98 6.99
CA ASP A 86 -3.75 3.73 7.64
C ASP A 86 -4.36 2.77 6.62
N VAL A 87 -3.86 1.55 6.57
CA VAL A 87 -4.29 0.51 5.65
C VAL A 87 -4.84 -0.65 6.46
N GLN A 88 -6.05 -1.09 6.14
CA GLN A 88 -6.66 -2.24 6.76
C GLN A 88 -7.11 -3.25 5.72
N VAL A 89 -7.03 -4.53 6.07
CA VAL A 89 -7.51 -5.63 5.24
C VAL A 89 -8.30 -6.60 6.10
N PRO A 90 -9.22 -7.39 5.51
CA PRO A 90 -9.85 -8.49 6.23
C PRO A 90 -8.81 -9.55 6.64
N ALA A 91 -9.13 -10.34 7.66
CA ALA A 91 -8.22 -11.38 8.15
C ALA A 91 -7.79 -12.35 7.03
N ALA A 92 -8.64 -12.59 6.06
CA ALA A 92 -8.33 -13.48 4.94
C ALA A 92 -7.21 -12.94 4.03
N HIS A 93 -6.89 -11.64 4.12
CA HIS A 93 -5.91 -11.00 3.24
C HIS A 93 -4.67 -10.48 3.99
N VAL A 94 -4.38 -11.02 5.16
CA VAL A 94 -3.21 -10.63 5.95
C VAL A 94 -1.92 -10.79 5.13
N ALA A 95 -1.84 -11.83 4.28
CA ALA A 95 -0.65 -12.05 3.47
C ALA A 95 -0.38 -10.90 2.49
N VAL A 96 -1.43 -10.24 1.99
CA VAL A 96 -1.29 -9.08 1.12
C VAL A 96 -0.68 -7.92 1.90
N LEU A 97 -1.17 -7.69 3.12
CA LEU A 97 -0.64 -6.64 3.97
C LEU A 97 0.81 -6.90 4.35
N ASP A 98 1.16 -8.17 4.64
CA ASP A 98 2.53 -8.57 4.93
C ASP A 98 3.45 -8.24 3.75
N ALA A 99 3.01 -8.53 2.53
CA ALA A 99 3.80 -8.25 1.33
C ALA A 99 4.03 -6.75 1.15
N LEU A 100 3.00 -5.94 1.37
CA LEU A 100 3.13 -4.48 1.29
C LEU A 100 4.09 -3.96 2.35
N ALA A 101 4.00 -4.47 3.57
CA ALA A 101 4.90 -4.05 4.66
C ALA A 101 6.35 -4.36 4.33
N LEU A 102 6.63 -5.51 3.73
CA LEU A 102 7.98 -5.88 3.32
C LEU A 102 8.50 -4.97 2.22
N ARG A 103 7.67 -4.64 1.23
CA ARG A 103 8.07 -3.74 0.15
C ARG A 103 8.39 -2.35 0.69
N ALA A 104 7.56 -1.85 1.60
CA ALA A 104 7.78 -0.55 2.22
C ALA A 104 9.07 -0.53 3.03
N ALA A 105 9.30 -1.56 3.84
CA ALA A 105 10.50 -1.65 4.66
C ALA A 105 11.78 -1.71 3.79
N ALA A 106 11.73 -2.41 2.66
CA ALA A 106 12.85 -2.50 1.76
C ALA A 106 13.23 -1.13 1.19
N ARG A 107 12.25 -0.27 0.95
CA ARG A 107 12.53 1.09 0.45
C ARG A 107 13.06 2.01 1.54
N MET A 108 12.66 1.81 2.79
CA MET A 108 13.11 2.63 3.91
C MET A 108 14.59 2.41 4.22
N THR A 109 15.11 1.22 3.95
CA THR A 109 16.50 0.86 4.26
C THR A 109 17.45 1.09 3.10
N ALA A 110 16.92 1.47 1.97
CA ALA A 110 17.72 1.65 0.75
C ALA A 110 18.53 2.95 0.79
#